data_5230135426b76369ea94fa4cf6deacae
#
_entry.id   5230135426b76369ea94fa4cf6deacae
#
_cell.length_a   1.000
_cell.length_b   1.000
_cell.length_c   1.000
_cell.angle_alpha   90.00
_cell.angle_beta   90.00
_cell.angle_gamma   90.00
#
_symmetry.space_group_name_H-M   'P 1'
#
loop_
_entity.id
_entity.type
_entity.pdbx_description
1 polymer ?
#
loop_
_entity_poly.entity_id
_entity_poly.type
_entity_poly.pdbx_seq_one_letter_code
_entity_poly.pdbx_strand_id
1 'polypeptide(L)'
;MLLLFQVQLNTESMKTETNIDTIELGEKIVKVLKTIYDPEIPVDIYELGLIYDVFVNEDFEVKVLMTLTTPNCPVAETLPVEVEDKVKSLKMVKDAEVEITFDPPWTQDLMSEEAKLELGML
;
A
#
# COMPACT_ATOMS: atom_id res chain seq x y z
N MET A 1 7.23 6.90 3.33
CA MET A 1 6.36 6.04 2.54
C MET A 1 6.37 6.40 1.10
N LEU A 2 6.00 7.63 0.78
CA LEU A 2 6.07 8.06 -0.60
C LEU A 2 7.45 7.98 -1.16
N LEU A 3 8.42 8.01 -0.29
CA LEU A 3 9.80 7.98 -0.71
C LEU A 3 10.18 6.72 -1.46
N LEU A 4 9.46 5.66 -1.20
CA LEU A 4 9.77 4.39 -1.82
C LEU A 4 9.62 4.45 -3.31
N PHE A 5 8.57 5.11 -3.77
CA PHE A 5 8.40 5.30 -5.19
C PHE A 5 9.54 6.10 -5.77
N GLN A 6 9.93 7.13 -5.03
CA GLN A 6 10.96 8.02 -5.53
C GLN A 6 12.28 7.33 -5.71
N VAL A 7 12.62 6.46 -4.77
CA VAL A 7 13.86 5.72 -4.87
C VAL A 7 13.88 4.87 -6.12
N GLN A 8 12.79 4.18 -6.37
CA GLN A 8 12.72 3.33 -7.54
C GLN A 8 12.78 4.11 -8.83
N LEU A 9 12.11 5.24 -8.83
CA LEU A 9 12.03 6.04 -10.02
C LEU A 9 13.36 6.68 -10.38
N ASN A 10 14.15 6.97 -9.37
CA ASN A 10 15.44 7.57 -9.62
C ASN A 10 16.33 6.68 -10.45
N THR A 11 16.21 5.39 -10.29
CA THR A 11 17.02 4.48 -11.07
C THR A 11 16.55 4.40 -12.50
N GLU A 12 15.35 4.84 -12.75
CA GLU A 12 14.75 4.76 -14.07
C GLU A 12 14.71 6.09 -14.77
N SER A 13 15.52 7.01 -14.32
CA SER A 13 15.47 8.38 -14.84
C SER A 13 15.71 8.47 -16.34
N MET A 14 16.33 7.47 -16.93
CA MET A 14 16.59 7.49 -18.35
C MET A 14 15.38 7.16 -19.20
N LYS A 15 14.35 6.64 -18.59
CA LYS A 15 13.12 6.25 -19.29
C LYS A 15 11.99 7.12 -18.79
N THR A 16 12.04 8.38 -19.20
CA THR A 16 11.15 9.39 -18.64
C THR A 16 9.67 9.02 -18.76
N GLU A 17 9.26 8.56 -19.92
CA GLU A 17 7.86 8.23 -20.11
C GLU A 17 7.42 7.08 -19.22
N THR A 18 8.25 6.04 -19.13
CA THR A 18 7.95 4.91 -18.28
C THR A 18 7.86 5.36 -16.83
N ASN A 19 8.78 6.24 -16.42
CA ASN A 19 8.75 6.74 -15.05
C ASN A 19 7.48 7.53 -14.76
N ILE A 20 7.02 8.33 -15.70
CA ILE A 20 5.81 9.11 -15.50
C ILE A 20 4.63 8.17 -15.35
N ASP A 21 4.54 7.13 -16.18
CA ASP A 21 3.44 6.20 -16.11
C ASP A 21 3.46 5.42 -14.80
N THR A 22 4.63 5.02 -14.33
CA THR A 22 4.72 4.29 -13.08
C THR A 22 4.43 5.20 -11.88
N ILE A 23 4.80 6.47 -11.95
CA ILE A 23 4.45 7.42 -10.90
C ILE A 23 2.94 7.59 -10.83
N GLU A 24 2.31 7.76 -11.98
CA GLU A 24 0.88 7.93 -12.03
C GLU A 24 0.17 6.70 -11.49
N LEU A 25 0.63 5.52 -11.87
CA LEU A 25 0.05 4.29 -11.36
C LEU A 25 0.24 4.18 -9.85
N GLY A 26 1.42 4.54 -9.35
CA GLY A 26 1.67 4.54 -7.92
C GLY A 26 0.68 5.41 -7.17
N GLU A 27 0.39 6.59 -7.69
CA GLU A 27 -0.58 7.47 -7.06
C GLU A 27 -1.97 6.87 -7.06
N LYS A 28 -2.34 6.22 -8.15
CA LYS A 28 -3.65 5.56 -8.22
C LYS A 28 -3.74 4.40 -7.24
N ILE A 29 -2.66 3.66 -7.08
CA ILE A 29 -2.63 2.57 -6.12
C ILE A 29 -2.84 3.10 -4.71
N VAL A 30 -2.15 4.18 -4.36
CA VAL A 30 -2.33 4.78 -3.03
C VAL A 30 -3.77 5.20 -2.82
N LYS A 31 -4.40 5.79 -3.82
CA LYS A 31 -5.81 6.19 -3.70
C LYS A 31 -6.70 4.98 -3.46
N VAL A 32 -6.42 3.88 -4.15
CA VAL A 32 -7.20 2.66 -3.96
C VAL A 32 -7.00 2.12 -2.55
N LEU A 33 -5.75 2.11 -2.08
CA LEU A 33 -5.48 1.60 -0.74
C LEU A 33 -6.17 2.44 0.34
N LYS A 34 -6.37 3.71 0.07
CA LYS A 34 -7.08 4.57 1.01
C LYS A 34 -8.58 4.33 1.04
N THR A 35 -9.10 3.48 0.18
CA THR A 35 -10.50 3.08 0.21
C THR A 35 -10.74 1.77 0.94
N ILE A 36 -9.68 1.10 1.36
CA ILE A 36 -9.79 -0.20 2.03
C ILE A 36 -9.62 0.03 3.52
N TYR A 37 -10.60 -0.41 4.29
CA TYR A 37 -10.62 -0.18 5.73
C TYR A 37 -10.37 -1.45 6.50
N ASP A 38 -9.64 -1.31 7.60
CA ASP A 38 -9.51 -2.39 8.56
C ASP A 38 -10.86 -2.59 9.24
N PRO A 39 -11.33 -3.83 9.35
CA PRO A 39 -12.67 -4.05 9.94
C PRO A 39 -12.75 -3.74 11.42
N GLU A 40 -11.63 -3.70 12.11
CA GLU A 40 -11.63 -3.44 13.55
C GLU A 40 -11.33 -1.99 13.89
N ILE A 41 -10.61 -1.30 13.04
CA ILE A 41 -10.21 0.08 13.26
C ILE A 41 -10.77 0.91 12.11
N PRO A 42 -11.60 1.92 12.40
CA PRO A 42 -12.30 2.65 11.33
C PRO A 42 -11.41 3.66 10.62
N VAL A 43 -10.29 3.18 10.13
CA VAL A 43 -9.31 3.99 9.38
C VAL A 43 -8.83 3.13 8.23
N ASP A 44 -8.57 3.74 7.08
CA ASP A 44 -8.08 2.98 5.95
C ASP A 44 -6.69 2.43 6.21
N ILE A 45 -6.36 1.37 5.49
CA ILE A 45 -5.13 0.63 5.75
C ILE A 45 -3.87 1.44 5.42
N TYR A 46 -3.98 2.39 4.52
CA TYR A 46 -2.83 3.21 4.17
C TYR A 46 -2.47 4.14 5.33
N GLU A 47 -3.46 4.83 5.88
CA GLU A 47 -3.23 5.75 7.00
C GLU A 47 -2.90 5.00 8.28
N LEU A 48 -3.36 3.77 8.41
CA LEU A 48 -2.99 2.93 9.55
C LEU A 48 -1.52 2.55 9.55
N GLY A 49 -0.86 2.67 8.39
CA GLY A 49 0.53 2.27 8.30
C GLY A 49 0.71 0.79 8.05
N LEU A 50 -0.30 0.13 7.51
CA LEU A 50 -0.18 -1.29 7.19
C LEU A 50 0.55 -1.54 5.89
N ILE A 51 0.69 -0.53 5.05
CA ILE A 51 1.37 -0.67 3.76
C ILE A 51 2.83 -0.27 3.94
N TYR A 52 3.71 -1.23 3.82
CA TYR A 52 5.14 -0.97 4.02
C TYR A 52 5.83 -0.57 2.74
N ASP A 53 5.41 -1.11 1.62
CA ASP A 53 6.05 -0.77 0.35
C ASP A 53 5.11 -1.10 -0.79
N VAL A 54 5.31 -0.44 -1.92
CA VAL A 54 4.59 -0.74 -3.15
C VAL A 54 5.60 -0.68 -4.28
N PHE A 55 5.73 -1.78 -5.00
CA PHE A 55 6.67 -1.87 -6.12
C PHE A 55 5.89 -1.93 -7.41
N VAL A 56 6.28 -1.12 -8.37
CA VAL A 56 5.68 -1.10 -9.70
C VAL A 56 6.82 -1.21 -10.69
N ASN A 57 6.77 -2.24 -11.54
CA ASN A 57 7.82 -2.40 -12.55
C ASN A 57 7.36 -1.82 -13.88
N GLU A 58 8.22 -1.91 -14.88
CA GLU A 58 7.95 -1.33 -16.19
C GLU A 58 6.82 -2.03 -16.93
N ASP A 59 6.52 -3.25 -16.55
CA ASP A 59 5.42 -4.01 -17.14
C ASP A 59 4.12 -3.78 -16.42
N PHE A 60 4.09 -2.82 -15.48
CA PHE A 60 2.91 -2.50 -14.68
C PHE A 60 2.44 -3.68 -13.84
N GLU A 61 3.37 -4.49 -13.42
CA GLU A 61 3.12 -5.48 -12.40
C GLU A 61 3.37 -4.85 -11.05
N VAL A 62 2.48 -5.10 -10.09
CA VAL A 62 2.49 -4.43 -8.80
C VAL A 62 2.71 -5.46 -7.70
N LYS A 63 3.55 -5.11 -6.75
CA LYS A 63 3.71 -5.91 -5.54
C LYS A 63 3.52 -5.00 -4.34
N VAL A 64 2.62 -5.37 -3.46
CA VAL A 64 2.34 -4.63 -2.23
C VAL A 64 2.90 -5.41 -1.06
N LEU A 65 3.78 -4.78 -0.30
CA LEU A 65 4.29 -5.36 0.94
C LEU A 65 3.54 -4.72 2.08
N MET A 66 2.82 -5.51 2.85
CA MET A 66 2.01 -4.98 3.92
C MET A 66 2.06 -5.86 5.15
N THR A 67 1.54 -5.34 6.24
CA THR A 67 1.45 -6.08 7.49
C THR A 67 0.01 -6.02 8.00
N LEU A 68 -0.23 -6.66 9.11
CA LEU A 68 -1.52 -6.64 9.80
C LEU A 68 -1.29 -6.18 11.22
N THR A 69 -2.37 -5.72 11.87
CA THR A 69 -2.24 -5.20 13.22
C THR A 69 -1.90 -6.30 14.23
N THR A 70 -2.30 -7.52 13.94
CA THR A 70 -1.89 -8.67 14.75
C THR A 70 -1.72 -9.88 13.85
N PRO A 71 -0.81 -10.80 14.20
CA PRO A 71 -0.61 -12.02 13.39
C PRO A 71 -1.80 -12.98 13.44
N ASN A 72 -2.63 -12.87 14.47
CA ASN A 72 -3.75 -13.78 14.64
C ASN A 72 -5.10 -13.15 14.25
N CYS A 73 -5.04 -12.07 13.49
CA CYS A 73 -6.25 -11.39 13.08
C CYS A 73 -7.05 -12.25 12.11
N PRO A 74 -8.36 -12.39 12.31
CA PRO A 74 -9.18 -13.18 11.37
C PRO A 74 -9.17 -12.63 9.96
N VAL A 75 -8.83 -11.36 9.79
CA VAL A 75 -8.76 -10.75 8.46
C VAL A 75 -7.45 -11.06 7.75
N ALA A 76 -6.58 -11.86 8.37
CA ALA A 76 -5.30 -12.20 7.74
C ALA A 76 -5.49 -12.90 6.41
N GLU A 77 -6.63 -13.53 6.20
CA GLU A 77 -6.90 -14.23 4.95
C GLU A 77 -7.70 -13.38 3.97
N THR A 78 -8.49 -12.44 4.46
CA THR A 78 -9.39 -11.69 3.59
C THR A 78 -8.83 -10.34 3.17
N LEU A 79 -8.15 -9.66 4.07
CA LEU A 79 -7.65 -8.32 3.76
C LEU A 79 -6.64 -8.32 2.62
N PRO A 80 -5.64 -9.21 2.60
CA PRO A 80 -4.72 -9.23 1.46
C PRO A 80 -5.40 -9.53 0.14
N VAL A 81 -6.42 -10.38 0.15
CA VAL A 81 -7.16 -10.69 -1.06
C VAL A 81 -7.90 -9.45 -1.54
N GLU A 82 -8.50 -8.71 -0.63
CA GLU A 82 -9.19 -7.49 -1.01
C GLU A 82 -8.23 -6.47 -1.60
N VAL A 83 -7.05 -6.32 -1.01
CA VAL A 83 -6.03 -5.41 -1.52
C VAL A 83 -5.64 -5.83 -2.94
N GLU A 84 -5.36 -7.11 -3.11
CA GLU A 84 -4.94 -7.61 -4.41
C GLU A 84 -6.02 -7.38 -5.46
N ASP A 85 -7.26 -7.69 -5.13
CA ASP A 85 -8.36 -7.55 -6.07
C ASP A 85 -8.58 -6.10 -6.46
N LYS A 86 -8.50 -5.20 -5.50
CA LYS A 86 -8.75 -3.80 -5.78
C LYS A 86 -7.62 -3.18 -6.59
N VAL A 87 -6.38 -3.58 -6.31
CA VAL A 87 -5.26 -3.10 -7.12
C VAL A 87 -5.36 -3.64 -8.53
N LYS A 88 -5.73 -4.91 -8.68
CA LYS A 88 -5.90 -5.49 -10.01
C LYS A 88 -7.02 -4.83 -10.81
N SER A 89 -7.96 -4.21 -10.14
CA SER A 89 -9.08 -3.57 -10.84
C SER A 89 -8.66 -2.31 -11.57
N LEU A 90 -7.48 -1.79 -11.30
CA LEU A 90 -6.98 -0.62 -12.01
C LEU A 90 -6.59 -1.02 -13.42
N LYS A 91 -7.00 -0.22 -14.40
CA LYS A 91 -6.80 -0.58 -15.81
C LYS A 91 -5.33 -0.72 -16.17
N MET A 92 -4.48 0.08 -15.55
CA MET A 92 -3.07 0.07 -15.88
C MET A 92 -2.34 -1.12 -15.31
N VAL A 93 -2.92 -1.79 -14.32
CA VAL A 93 -2.24 -2.89 -13.63
C VAL A 93 -2.38 -4.16 -14.44
N LYS A 94 -1.24 -4.73 -14.81
CA LYS A 94 -1.21 -5.99 -15.52
C LYS A 94 -1.40 -7.16 -14.57
N ASP A 95 -0.77 -7.07 -13.39
CA ASP A 95 -0.90 -8.09 -12.37
C ASP A 95 -0.55 -7.48 -11.04
N ALA A 96 -1.04 -8.08 -9.97
CA ALA A 96 -0.78 -7.58 -8.64
C ALA A 96 -0.64 -8.74 -7.67
N GLU A 97 0.26 -8.56 -6.72
CA GLU A 97 0.50 -9.57 -5.70
C GLU A 97 0.70 -8.86 -4.38
N VAL A 98 0.28 -9.48 -3.28
CA VAL A 98 0.41 -8.94 -1.95
C VAL A 98 1.25 -9.89 -1.12
N GLU A 99 2.26 -9.34 -0.46
CA GLU A 99 3.09 -10.11 0.43
C GLU A 99 2.90 -9.57 1.86
N ILE A 100 2.67 -10.46 2.81
CA ILE A 100 2.49 -10.10 4.21
C ILE A 100 3.80 -10.30 4.95
N THR A 101 4.17 -9.31 5.75
CA THR A 101 5.34 -9.43 6.62
C THR A 101 4.97 -8.92 8.01
N PHE A 102 5.61 -9.49 9.02
CA PHE A 102 5.46 -9.00 10.39
C PHE A 102 6.78 -8.45 10.93
N ASP A 103 7.68 -8.11 10.04
CA ASP A 103 8.97 -7.55 10.40
C ASP A 103 9.22 -6.29 9.57
N PRO A 104 9.21 -5.12 10.18
CA PRO A 104 8.96 -4.88 11.61
C PRO A 104 7.50 -5.09 11.98
N PRO A 105 7.20 -5.39 13.25
CA PRO A 105 5.80 -5.53 13.65
C PRO A 105 5.10 -4.18 13.63
N TRP A 106 3.83 -4.21 13.35
CA TRP A 106 3.04 -2.98 13.34
C TRP A 106 2.87 -2.44 14.76
N THR A 107 2.96 -1.13 14.89
CA THR A 107 2.65 -0.43 16.15
C THR A 107 1.87 0.83 15.81
N GLN A 108 1.26 1.41 16.83
CA GLN A 108 0.51 2.64 16.65
C GLN A 108 1.36 3.79 16.14
N ASP A 109 2.66 3.72 16.36
CA ASP A 109 3.55 4.75 15.86
C ASP A 109 3.61 4.80 14.34
N LEU A 110 3.21 3.74 13.68
CA LEU A 110 3.20 3.69 12.22
C LEU A 110 2.00 4.39 11.62
N MET A 111 0.99 4.71 12.42
CA MET A 111 -0.16 5.45 11.93
C MET A 111 0.22 6.86 11.52
N SER A 112 -0.47 7.35 10.49
CA SER A 112 -0.33 8.76 10.12
C SER A 112 -0.93 9.64 11.22
N GLU A 113 -0.58 10.93 11.18
CA GLU A 113 -1.18 11.86 12.11
C GLU A 113 -2.68 11.98 11.91
N GLU A 114 -3.14 11.91 10.68
CA GLU A 114 -4.56 11.93 10.40
C GLU A 114 -5.27 10.77 11.07
N ALA A 115 -4.71 9.57 10.98
CA ALA A 115 -5.32 8.41 11.59
C ALA A 115 -5.37 8.58 13.10
N LYS A 116 -4.30 9.06 13.70
CA LYS A 116 -4.26 9.26 15.14
C LYS A 116 -5.29 10.28 15.57
N LEU A 117 -5.45 11.34 14.80
CA LEU A 117 -6.42 12.37 15.10
C LEU A 117 -7.85 11.83 15.04
N GLU A 118 -8.15 11.05 14.00
CA GLU A 118 -9.47 10.45 13.85
C GLU A 118 -9.81 9.53 15.00
N LEU A 119 -8.81 8.84 15.53
CA LEU A 119 -9.03 7.91 16.62
C LEU A 119 -8.93 8.56 17.99
N GLY A 120 -8.73 9.89 18.03
CA GLY A 120 -8.65 10.58 19.30
C GLY A 120 -7.35 10.38 20.03
N MET A 121 -6.28 10.06 19.33
CA MET A 121 -4.99 9.77 19.93
C MET A 121 -4.06 10.99 19.96
N LEU A 122 -4.47 12.07 19.35
CA LEU A 122 -3.69 13.32 19.37
C LEU A 122 -4.43 14.40 20.14
#